data_4497bef60b9c8a4383b60dd4595445aa
#
_entry.id   4497bef60b9c8a4383b60dd4595445aa
#
_cell.length_a   1.000
_cell.length_b   1.000
_cell.length_c   1.000
_cell.angle_alpha   90.00
_cell.angle_beta   90.00
_cell.angle_gamma   90.00
#
_symmetry.space_group_name_H-M   'P 1'
#
loop_
_entity.id
_entity.type
_entity.pdbx_description
1 polymer ?
#
loop_
_entity_poly.entity_id
_entity_poly.type
_entity_poly.pdbx_seq_one_letter_code
_entity_poly.pdbx_strand_id
1 'polypeptide(L)'
;FGARGDSQLFFDYFMKFFDDELFPYLKEHNIKTIIHAGDMMDRRKFVNFNILHQIRTRFMDELEKNDMHMHCILGNHDVYYRNTNKVNSMQELFGNCKAITIYENPEVINIDGLDIALLPWVNSENYDESVDFIKTASAPVLIGHLELEGYDVIRGVKYDGGMKAKLFERYEQVLTGHFHCRQEN
;
A
#
# COMPACT_ATOMS: atom_id res chain seq x y z
N PHE A 1 -9.39 0.36 4.82
CA PHE A 1 -10.85 0.54 4.99
C PHE A 1 -11.50 -0.73 5.56
N GLY A 2 -12.68 -0.62 6.22
CA GLY A 2 -13.38 -1.76 6.81
C GLY A 2 -12.93 -2.17 8.21
N ALA A 3 -12.03 -1.43 8.83
CA ALA A 3 -11.50 -1.72 10.14
C ALA A 3 -12.57 -1.70 11.26
N ARG A 4 -12.26 -2.37 12.37
CA ARG A 4 -13.13 -2.51 13.53
C ARG A 4 -14.53 -3.03 13.19
N GLY A 5 -14.59 -4.07 12.34
CA GLY A 5 -15.84 -4.71 11.95
C GLY A 5 -16.76 -3.83 11.09
N ASP A 6 -16.19 -3.05 10.18
CA ASP A 6 -16.90 -2.09 9.31
C ASP A 6 -17.62 -0.98 10.10
N SER A 7 -17.06 -0.54 11.20
CA SER A 7 -17.63 0.54 11.99
C SER A 7 -17.75 1.82 11.16
N GLN A 8 -18.98 2.31 10.96
CA GLN A 8 -19.25 3.56 10.24
C GLN A 8 -18.60 4.75 10.95
N LEU A 9 -18.65 4.80 12.28
CA LEU A 9 -18.02 5.85 13.06
C LEU A 9 -16.50 5.91 12.83
N PHE A 10 -15.84 4.75 12.73
CA PHE A 10 -14.41 4.66 12.48
C PHE A 10 -14.09 5.02 11.04
N PHE A 11 -14.93 4.60 10.09
CA PHE A 11 -14.80 5.00 8.70
C PHE A 11 -14.93 6.53 8.54
N ASP A 12 -15.94 7.15 9.14
CA ASP A 12 -16.15 8.60 9.07
C ASP A 12 -14.99 9.39 9.70
N TYR A 13 -14.39 8.87 10.76
CA TYR A 13 -13.19 9.45 11.36
C TYR A 13 -12.01 9.45 10.37
N PHE A 14 -11.79 8.36 9.64
CA PHE A 14 -10.75 8.33 8.60
C PHE A 14 -11.09 9.22 7.42
N MET A 15 -12.35 9.20 6.97
CA MET A 15 -12.78 10.06 5.86
C MET A 15 -12.60 11.54 6.19
N LYS A 16 -12.79 11.92 7.45
CA LYS A 16 -12.52 13.28 7.90
C LYS A 16 -11.06 13.69 7.67
N PHE A 17 -10.09 12.80 7.91
CA PHE A 17 -8.69 13.07 7.59
C PHE A 17 -8.48 13.29 6.08
N PHE A 18 -9.10 12.46 5.24
CA PHE A 18 -8.99 12.64 3.78
C PHE A 18 -9.65 13.95 3.31
N ASP A 19 -10.84 14.25 3.82
CA ASP A 19 -11.62 15.41 3.39
C ASP A 19 -11.03 16.74 3.92
N ASP A 20 -10.57 16.76 5.17
CA ASP A 20 -10.14 18.00 5.86
C ASP A 20 -8.63 18.27 5.72
N GLU A 21 -7.81 17.24 5.53
CA GLU A 21 -6.35 17.36 5.57
C GLU A 21 -5.70 16.90 4.25
N LEU A 22 -5.87 15.61 3.87
CA LEU A 22 -5.10 15.04 2.76
C LEU A 22 -5.44 15.71 1.42
N PHE A 23 -6.70 15.68 1.00
CA PHE A 23 -7.10 16.25 -0.29
C PHE A 23 -6.88 17.77 -0.38
N PRO A 24 -7.18 18.58 0.64
CA PRO A 24 -6.81 19.99 0.64
C PRO A 24 -5.30 20.20 0.47
N TYR A 25 -4.47 19.48 1.20
CA TYR A 25 -3.02 19.56 1.11
C TYR A 25 -2.50 19.21 -0.30
N LEU A 26 -2.96 18.09 -0.86
CA LEU A 26 -2.58 17.66 -2.21
C LEU A 26 -2.94 18.70 -3.27
N LYS A 27 -4.13 19.32 -3.15
CA LYS A 27 -4.60 20.37 -4.06
C LYS A 27 -3.77 21.65 -3.92
N GLU A 28 -3.55 22.11 -2.70
CA GLU A 28 -2.76 23.32 -2.41
C GLU A 28 -1.34 23.23 -2.98
N HIS A 29 -0.71 22.04 -2.88
CA HIS A 29 0.66 21.80 -3.33
C HIS A 29 0.74 21.25 -4.76
N ASN A 30 -0.40 21.15 -5.47
CA ASN A 30 -0.48 20.58 -6.82
C ASN A 30 0.14 19.16 -6.92
N ILE A 31 -0.02 18.34 -5.88
CA ILE A 31 0.42 16.96 -5.87
C ILE A 31 -0.62 16.11 -6.58
N LYS A 32 -0.21 15.42 -7.64
CA LYS A 32 -1.09 14.60 -8.48
C LYS A 32 -0.87 13.10 -8.33
N THR A 33 0.25 12.70 -7.76
CA THR A 33 0.62 11.30 -7.62
C THR A 33 0.65 10.88 -6.16
N ILE A 34 0.01 9.75 -5.87
CA ILE A 34 -0.04 9.13 -4.55
C ILE A 34 0.52 7.72 -4.67
N ILE A 35 1.35 7.29 -3.73
CA ILE A 35 1.77 5.90 -3.61
C ILE A 35 1.17 5.33 -2.33
N HIS A 36 0.37 4.27 -2.46
CA HIS A 36 -0.24 3.56 -1.34
C HIS A 36 0.53 2.27 -1.07
N ALA A 37 1.06 2.15 0.15
CA ALA A 37 1.96 1.08 0.54
C ALA A 37 1.25 -0.21 1.03
N GLY A 38 0.09 -0.54 0.45
CA GLY A 38 -0.67 -1.78 0.73
C GLY A 38 -1.65 -1.69 1.91
N ASP A 39 -2.41 -2.76 2.11
CA ASP A 39 -3.45 -2.89 3.15
C ASP A 39 -4.55 -1.81 3.05
N MET A 40 -5.03 -1.58 1.83
CA MET A 40 -6.16 -0.67 1.64
C MET A 40 -7.44 -1.22 2.26
N MET A 41 -7.64 -2.55 2.22
CA MET A 41 -8.76 -3.23 2.83
C MET A 41 -8.34 -3.93 4.12
N ASP A 42 -9.16 -3.81 5.18
CA ASP A 42 -8.86 -4.44 6.48
C ASP A 42 -9.03 -5.96 6.46
N ARG A 43 -9.94 -6.48 5.63
CA ARG A 43 -10.30 -7.90 5.63
C ARG A 43 -10.14 -8.56 4.28
N ARG A 44 -9.47 -9.72 4.27
CA ARG A 44 -9.13 -10.50 3.06
C ARG A 44 -10.33 -11.02 2.27
N LYS A 45 -11.42 -11.36 2.94
CA LYS A 45 -12.51 -12.18 2.37
C LYS A 45 -13.87 -11.49 2.33
N PHE A 46 -13.99 -10.34 2.94
CA PHE A 46 -15.29 -9.68 3.10
C PHE A 46 -15.14 -8.19 2.88
N VAL A 47 -16.09 -7.62 2.21
CA VAL A 47 -16.26 -6.17 2.09
C VAL A 47 -17.70 -5.80 2.44
N ASN A 48 -17.85 -4.76 3.25
CA ASN A 48 -19.15 -4.15 3.49
C ASN A 48 -19.51 -3.26 2.30
N PHE A 49 -20.65 -3.53 1.66
CA PHE A 49 -21.07 -2.80 0.47
C PHE A 49 -21.30 -1.31 0.70
N ASN A 50 -21.76 -0.90 1.89
CA ASN A 50 -21.91 0.51 2.20
C ASN A 50 -20.54 1.20 2.33
N ILE A 51 -19.57 0.55 2.97
CA ILE A 51 -18.19 1.05 3.05
C ILE A 51 -17.57 1.13 1.65
N LEU A 52 -17.71 0.07 0.84
CA LEU A 52 -17.23 0.07 -0.53
C LEU A 52 -17.82 1.21 -1.38
N HIS A 53 -19.15 1.41 -1.28
CA HIS A 53 -19.82 2.50 -1.97
C HIS A 53 -19.23 3.86 -1.57
N GLN A 54 -19.04 4.08 -0.26
CA GLN A 54 -18.46 5.32 0.23
C GLN A 54 -16.98 5.50 -0.17
N ILE A 55 -16.17 4.43 -0.21
CA ILE A 55 -14.80 4.50 -0.74
C ILE A 55 -14.81 4.97 -2.19
N ARG A 56 -15.70 4.39 -3.02
CA ARG A 56 -15.80 4.78 -4.43
C ARG A 56 -16.19 6.23 -4.58
N THR A 57 -17.27 6.65 -3.94
CA THR A 57 -17.87 7.98 -4.13
C THR A 57 -17.14 9.12 -3.41
N ARG A 58 -16.42 8.86 -2.32
CA ARG A 58 -15.75 9.88 -1.52
C ARG A 58 -14.23 9.89 -1.70
N PHE A 59 -13.62 8.75 -2.05
CA PHE A 59 -12.18 8.66 -2.21
C PHE A 59 -11.78 8.51 -3.68
N MET A 60 -12.27 7.48 -4.38
CA MET A 60 -11.88 7.24 -5.78
C MET A 60 -12.40 8.32 -6.73
N ASP A 61 -13.68 8.73 -6.59
CA ASP A 61 -14.24 9.82 -7.41
C ASP A 61 -13.54 11.15 -7.14
N GLU A 62 -13.04 11.38 -5.90
CA GLU A 62 -12.29 12.59 -5.58
C GLU A 62 -10.91 12.60 -6.22
N LEU A 63 -10.24 11.44 -6.35
CA LEU A 63 -9.02 11.31 -7.13
C LEU A 63 -9.27 11.66 -8.60
N GLU A 64 -10.26 11.02 -9.22
CA GLU A 64 -10.59 11.26 -10.64
C GLU A 64 -10.96 12.71 -10.90
N LYS A 65 -11.81 13.32 -10.06
CA LYS A 65 -12.27 14.70 -10.18
C LYS A 65 -11.12 15.72 -10.11
N ASN A 66 -10.06 15.41 -9.39
CA ASN A 66 -8.91 16.31 -9.23
C ASN A 66 -7.72 15.92 -10.11
N ASP A 67 -7.91 15.00 -11.05
CA ASP A 67 -6.85 14.51 -11.94
C ASP A 67 -5.62 14.02 -11.14
N MET A 68 -5.91 13.25 -10.06
CA MET A 68 -4.92 12.59 -9.23
C MET A 68 -4.86 11.12 -9.59
N HIS A 69 -3.67 10.54 -9.49
CA HIS A 69 -3.43 9.12 -9.76
C HIS A 69 -2.77 8.43 -8.56
N MET A 70 -3.29 7.26 -8.19
CA MET A 70 -2.75 6.47 -7.10
C MET A 70 -2.09 5.19 -7.62
N HIS A 71 -0.81 5.02 -7.32
CA HIS A 71 -0.09 3.76 -7.46
C HIS A 71 -0.26 2.95 -6.17
N CYS A 72 -0.86 1.77 -6.26
CA CYS A 72 -1.18 0.95 -5.09
C CYS A 72 -0.50 -0.42 -5.18
N ILE A 73 0.40 -0.72 -4.26
CA ILE A 73 0.90 -2.08 -4.09
C ILE A 73 -0.05 -2.88 -3.18
N LEU A 74 -0.03 -4.20 -3.32
CA LEU A 74 -0.81 -5.08 -2.45
C LEU A 74 -0.15 -5.23 -1.08
N GLY A 75 -0.98 -5.17 -0.03
CA GLY A 75 -0.61 -5.61 1.31
C GLY A 75 -1.15 -7.00 1.64
N ASN A 76 -0.80 -7.51 2.80
CA ASN A 76 -1.22 -8.85 3.21
C ASN A 76 -2.72 -8.96 3.53
N HIS A 77 -3.41 -7.86 3.80
CA HIS A 77 -4.87 -7.82 3.96
C HIS A 77 -5.62 -7.69 2.63
N ASP A 78 -4.96 -7.25 1.57
CA ASP A 78 -5.59 -7.11 0.26
C ASP A 78 -5.72 -8.46 -0.47
N VAL A 79 -4.90 -9.48 -0.14
CA VAL A 79 -4.89 -10.77 -0.81
C VAL A 79 -5.82 -11.79 -0.15
N TYR A 80 -6.55 -12.57 -0.96
CA TYR A 80 -7.47 -13.60 -0.46
C TYR A 80 -6.72 -14.78 0.17
N TYR A 81 -5.74 -15.34 -0.54
CA TYR A 81 -4.88 -16.42 -0.08
C TYR A 81 -3.56 -15.85 0.47
N ARG A 82 -3.03 -16.49 1.52
CA ARG A 82 -1.78 -16.00 2.16
C ARG A 82 -0.53 -16.23 1.34
N ASN A 83 -0.59 -17.12 0.37
CA ASN A 83 0.56 -17.62 -0.39
C ASN A 83 0.61 -17.13 -1.83
N THR A 84 -0.29 -16.25 -2.25
CA THR A 84 -0.34 -15.70 -3.61
C THR A 84 -1.04 -14.35 -3.67
N ASN A 85 -0.64 -13.50 -4.62
CA ASN A 85 -1.24 -12.19 -4.90
C ASN A 85 -2.33 -12.24 -5.98
N LYS A 86 -2.54 -13.38 -6.64
CA LYS A 86 -3.41 -13.53 -7.83
C LYS A 86 -4.88 -13.20 -7.60
N VAL A 87 -5.39 -13.46 -6.40
CA VAL A 87 -6.77 -13.10 -6.03
C VAL A 87 -6.69 -12.06 -4.94
N ASN A 88 -7.00 -10.83 -5.26
CA ASN A 88 -6.87 -9.71 -4.34
C ASN A 88 -8.05 -8.73 -4.43
N SER A 89 -8.37 -8.10 -3.32
CA SER A 89 -9.50 -7.17 -3.22
C SER A 89 -9.31 -5.91 -4.08
N MET A 90 -8.07 -5.50 -4.29
CA MET A 90 -7.80 -4.27 -5.04
C MET A 90 -8.18 -4.42 -6.50
N GLN A 91 -7.76 -5.51 -7.15
CA GLN A 91 -8.11 -5.80 -8.54
C GLN A 91 -9.62 -6.07 -8.70
N GLU A 92 -10.21 -6.85 -7.79
CA GLU A 92 -11.63 -7.19 -7.85
C GLU A 92 -12.55 -5.97 -7.64
N LEU A 93 -12.18 -5.05 -6.74
CA LEU A 93 -13.02 -3.92 -6.37
C LEU A 93 -12.74 -2.65 -7.18
N PHE A 94 -11.48 -2.45 -7.60
CA PHE A 94 -11.01 -1.17 -8.17
C PHE A 94 -10.24 -1.32 -9.48
N GLY A 95 -10.07 -2.53 -10.03
CA GLY A 95 -9.31 -2.78 -11.26
C GLY A 95 -9.81 -2.03 -12.51
N ASN A 96 -11.05 -1.55 -12.49
CA ASN A 96 -11.62 -0.70 -13.55
C ASN A 96 -11.59 0.82 -13.24
N CYS A 97 -11.07 1.23 -12.09
CA CYS A 97 -10.95 2.63 -11.72
C CYS A 97 -9.74 3.26 -12.44
N LYS A 98 -9.96 4.36 -13.16
CA LYS A 98 -8.89 5.01 -13.95
C LYS A 98 -7.88 5.76 -13.10
N ALA A 99 -8.27 6.15 -11.88
CA ALA A 99 -7.41 6.90 -10.97
C ALA A 99 -6.44 6.02 -10.17
N ILE A 100 -6.41 4.71 -10.42
CA ILE A 100 -5.54 3.77 -9.69
C ILE A 100 -4.82 2.82 -10.64
N THR A 101 -3.54 2.58 -10.35
CA THR A 101 -2.78 1.45 -10.90
C THR A 101 -2.44 0.49 -9.76
N ILE A 102 -2.77 -0.79 -9.93
CA ILE A 102 -2.58 -1.82 -8.91
C ILE A 102 -1.41 -2.70 -9.31
N TYR A 103 -0.44 -2.83 -8.41
CA TYR A 103 0.77 -3.63 -8.62
C TYR A 103 0.67 -4.92 -7.83
N GLU A 104 0.53 -6.04 -8.56
CA GLU A 104 0.48 -7.39 -8.01
C GLU A 104 1.88 -8.01 -7.91
N ASN A 105 2.79 -7.56 -8.79
CA ASN A 105 4.17 -8.03 -8.89
C ASN A 105 5.14 -6.85 -8.66
N PRO A 106 6.41 -7.14 -8.32
CA PRO A 106 7.43 -6.11 -8.21
C PRO A 106 7.65 -5.38 -9.53
N GLU A 107 7.72 -4.05 -9.49
CA GLU A 107 7.91 -3.21 -10.68
C GLU A 107 8.69 -1.94 -10.35
N VAL A 108 9.49 -1.44 -11.31
CA VAL A 108 10.10 -0.11 -11.20
C VAL A 108 9.27 0.86 -12.03
N ILE A 109 8.81 1.92 -11.38
CA ILE A 109 8.08 3.02 -12.04
C ILE A 109 8.91 4.28 -12.01
N ASN A 110 8.67 5.18 -12.97
CA ASN A 110 9.27 6.52 -12.97
C ASN A 110 8.22 7.58 -12.66
N ILE A 111 8.46 8.38 -11.63
CA ILE A 111 7.61 9.52 -11.26
C ILE A 111 8.49 10.76 -11.27
N ASP A 112 8.20 11.68 -12.18
CA ASP A 112 8.89 12.96 -12.33
C ASP A 112 10.44 12.84 -12.43
N GLY A 113 10.91 11.76 -13.07
CA GLY A 113 12.34 11.49 -13.25
C GLY A 113 13.00 10.69 -12.13
N LEU A 114 12.26 10.35 -11.08
CA LEU A 114 12.72 9.46 -10.00
C LEU A 114 12.24 8.03 -10.25
N ASP A 115 13.17 7.10 -10.34
CA ASP A 115 12.87 5.68 -10.40
C ASP A 115 12.56 5.15 -8.99
N ILE A 116 11.42 4.48 -8.85
CA ILE A 116 10.93 3.93 -7.58
C ILE A 116 10.62 2.45 -7.78
N ALA A 117 11.25 1.60 -6.98
CA ALA A 117 10.95 0.18 -6.92
C ALA A 117 9.72 -0.04 -6.04
N LEU A 118 8.67 -0.59 -6.60
CA LEU A 118 7.45 -1.00 -5.89
C LEU A 118 7.51 -2.49 -5.58
N LEU A 119 7.35 -2.86 -4.32
CA LEU A 119 7.39 -4.25 -3.86
C LEU A 119 6.10 -4.60 -3.12
N PRO A 120 5.12 -5.25 -3.78
CA PRO A 120 3.91 -5.75 -3.14
C PRO A 120 4.20 -6.81 -2.08
N TRP A 121 3.16 -7.25 -1.37
CA TRP A 121 3.22 -8.31 -0.37
C TRP A 121 4.02 -9.52 -0.86
N VAL A 122 5.08 -9.85 -0.11
CA VAL A 122 5.96 -10.99 -0.38
C VAL A 122 5.38 -12.22 0.33
N ASN A 123 5.18 -13.30 -0.42
CA ASN A 123 4.62 -14.56 0.06
C ASN A 123 5.40 -15.75 -0.51
N SER A 124 5.00 -16.98 -0.20
CA SER A 124 5.74 -18.17 -0.62
C SER A 124 5.79 -18.43 -2.13
N GLU A 125 4.83 -17.89 -2.91
CA GLU A 125 4.81 -18.05 -4.37
C GLU A 125 5.81 -17.10 -5.04
N ASN A 126 5.96 -15.87 -4.54
CA ASN A 126 6.74 -14.82 -5.18
C ASN A 126 8.06 -14.49 -4.46
N TYR A 127 8.44 -15.25 -3.44
CA TYR A 127 9.59 -14.94 -2.58
C TYR A 127 10.90 -14.82 -3.36
N ASP A 128 11.23 -15.81 -4.18
CA ASP A 128 12.49 -15.84 -4.93
C ASP A 128 12.55 -14.68 -5.95
N GLU A 129 11.47 -14.45 -6.68
CA GLU A 129 11.35 -13.33 -7.61
C GLU A 129 11.48 -11.97 -6.89
N SER A 130 10.84 -11.83 -5.74
CA SER A 130 10.92 -10.61 -4.92
C SER A 130 12.35 -10.36 -4.42
N VAL A 131 13.04 -11.39 -3.97
CA VAL A 131 14.45 -11.29 -3.53
C VAL A 131 15.38 -10.93 -4.69
N ASP A 132 15.18 -11.51 -5.87
CA ASP A 132 15.95 -11.18 -7.06
C ASP A 132 15.67 -9.74 -7.51
N PHE A 133 14.41 -9.31 -7.48
CA PHE A 133 14.04 -7.93 -7.77
C PHE A 133 14.71 -6.95 -6.79
N ILE A 134 14.67 -7.20 -5.48
CA ILE A 134 15.34 -6.33 -4.48
C ILE A 134 16.82 -6.16 -4.81
N LYS A 135 17.50 -7.22 -5.26
CA LYS A 135 18.94 -7.21 -5.57
C LYS A 135 19.27 -6.52 -6.89
N THR A 136 18.36 -6.51 -7.86
CA THR A 136 18.65 -6.14 -9.25
C THR A 136 17.96 -4.87 -9.72
N ALA A 137 16.84 -4.46 -9.09
CA ALA A 137 16.07 -3.28 -9.49
C ALA A 137 16.94 -2.01 -9.51
N SER A 138 16.90 -1.26 -10.61
CA SER A 138 17.65 -0.02 -10.78
C SER A 138 16.80 1.16 -10.32
N ALA A 139 16.72 1.37 -9.00
CA ALA A 139 16.00 2.48 -8.40
C ALA A 139 16.68 2.90 -7.09
N PRO A 140 16.79 4.19 -6.76
CA PRO A 140 17.34 4.66 -5.48
C PRO A 140 16.34 4.48 -4.32
N VAL A 141 15.05 4.47 -4.62
CA VAL A 141 13.97 4.36 -3.62
C VAL A 141 13.21 3.06 -3.80
N LEU A 142 12.90 2.38 -2.69
CA LEU A 142 11.99 1.24 -2.67
C LEU A 142 10.79 1.56 -1.76
N ILE A 143 9.58 1.28 -2.26
CA ILE A 143 8.35 1.33 -1.46
C ILE A 143 7.74 -0.06 -1.45
N GLY A 144 7.56 -0.64 -0.26
CA GLY A 144 7.10 -2.01 -0.12
C GLY A 144 6.06 -2.21 0.98
N HIS A 145 5.46 -3.41 1.01
CA HIS A 145 4.64 -3.88 2.12
C HIS A 145 5.36 -5.06 2.77
N LEU A 146 6.22 -4.74 3.77
CA LEU A 146 7.31 -5.62 4.20
C LEU A 146 7.18 -6.07 5.64
N GLU A 147 7.37 -7.38 5.86
CA GLU A 147 7.71 -7.90 7.18
C GLU A 147 9.24 -7.85 7.35
N LEU A 148 9.70 -7.02 8.29
CA LEU A 148 11.12 -6.84 8.56
C LEU A 148 11.51 -7.38 9.93
N GLU A 149 12.53 -8.27 9.94
CA GLU A 149 13.12 -8.82 11.16
C GLU A 149 13.69 -7.69 12.04
N GLY A 150 13.37 -7.74 13.34
CA GLY A 150 13.89 -6.81 14.34
C GLY A 150 13.13 -5.50 14.48
N TYR A 151 12.10 -5.24 13.65
CA TYR A 151 11.22 -4.09 13.78
C TYR A 151 10.04 -4.35 14.72
N ASP A 152 9.50 -3.30 15.34
CA ASP A 152 8.41 -3.42 16.28
C ASP A 152 7.06 -3.65 15.55
N VAL A 153 6.39 -4.76 15.81
CA VAL A 153 5.00 -4.99 15.36
C VAL A 153 4.00 -4.17 16.17
N ILE A 154 4.27 -4.03 17.47
CA ILE A 154 3.69 -3.07 18.41
C ILE A 154 4.84 -2.54 19.25
N ARG A 155 4.67 -1.35 19.82
CA ARG A 155 5.71 -0.68 20.56
C ARG A 155 6.37 -1.60 21.61
N GLY A 156 7.65 -1.87 21.42
CA GLY A 156 8.47 -2.71 22.32
C GLY A 156 8.38 -4.22 22.07
N VAL A 157 7.64 -4.67 21.04
CA VAL A 157 7.57 -6.10 20.65
C VAL A 157 8.14 -6.26 19.24
N LYS A 158 9.34 -6.81 19.17
CA LYS A 158 10.05 -7.03 17.92
C LYS A 158 9.57 -8.26 17.18
N TYR A 159 9.58 -8.15 15.86
CA TYR A 159 9.26 -9.27 14.97
C TYR A 159 10.51 -10.10 14.70
N ASP A 160 10.42 -11.42 14.94
CA ASP A 160 11.56 -12.34 14.79
C ASP A 160 11.62 -13.01 13.40
N GLY A 161 10.62 -12.76 12.55
CA GLY A 161 10.50 -13.30 11.19
C GLY A 161 10.75 -12.28 10.11
N GLY A 162 10.36 -12.65 8.88
CA GLY A 162 10.39 -11.75 7.73
C GLY A 162 11.75 -11.59 7.09
N MET A 163 11.92 -10.49 6.37
CA MET A 163 13.11 -10.20 5.59
C MET A 163 14.13 -9.41 6.43
N LYS A 164 15.42 -9.70 6.23
CA LYS A 164 16.49 -8.95 6.89
C LYS A 164 16.65 -7.57 6.24
N ALA A 165 16.75 -6.52 7.05
CA ALA A 165 16.99 -5.16 6.58
C ALA A 165 18.21 -5.05 5.65
N LYS A 166 19.23 -5.89 5.87
CA LYS A 166 20.44 -5.99 5.03
C LYS A 166 20.16 -6.22 3.53
N LEU A 167 19.04 -6.85 3.17
CA LEU A 167 18.64 -7.04 1.77
C LEU A 167 18.40 -5.72 1.03
N PHE A 168 18.08 -4.67 1.77
CA PHE A 168 17.66 -3.37 1.25
C PHE A 168 18.76 -2.30 1.29
N GLU A 169 19.96 -2.61 1.77
CA GLU A 169 21.08 -1.64 1.94
C GLU A 169 21.52 -0.94 0.64
N ARG A 170 21.17 -1.48 -0.51
CA ARG A 170 21.49 -0.85 -1.81
C ARG A 170 20.62 0.36 -2.15
N TYR A 171 19.46 0.50 -1.51
CA TYR A 171 18.56 1.62 -1.72
C TYR A 171 18.96 2.79 -0.83
N GLU A 172 18.84 4.00 -1.37
CA GLU A 172 19.06 5.24 -0.59
C GLU A 172 17.95 5.45 0.44
N GLN A 173 16.72 5.01 0.07
CA GLN A 173 15.55 5.09 0.95
C GLN A 173 14.65 3.88 0.76
N VAL A 174 14.16 3.34 1.88
CA VAL A 174 13.13 2.30 1.91
C VAL A 174 11.97 2.78 2.75
N LEU A 175 10.77 2.85 2.14
CA LEU A 175 9.52 3.16 2.81
C LEU A 175 8.66 1.90 2.83
N THR A 176 8.11 1.56 3.97
CA THR A 176 7.28 0.34 4.07
C THR A 176 6.01 0.55 4.85
N GLY A 177 4.93 -0.04 4.35
CA GLY A 177 3.72 -0.32 5.12
C GLY A 177 3.89 -1.57 5.99
N HIS A 178 2.80 -2.14 6.51
CA HIS A 178 2.62 -3.34 7.30
C HIS A 178 2.70 -3.11 8.81
N PHE A 179 3.83 -2.71 9.38
CA PHE A 179 3.91 -2.44 10.81
C PHE A 179 3.32 -1.06 11.13
N HIS A 180 2.43 -1.00 12.14
CA HIS A 180 1.70 0.21 12.48
C HIS A 180 2.48 1.14 13.43
N CYS A 181 3.72 0.78 13.78
CA CYS A 181 4.62 1.61 14.55
C CYS A 181 5.54 2.39 13.62
N ARG A 182 5.54 3.73 13.71
CA ARG A 182 6.56 4.53 13.02
C ARG A 182 7.93 4.20 13.59
N GLN A 183 8.85 3.79 12.74
CA GLN A 183 10.22 3.44 13.08
C GLN A 183 11.13 3.95 11.97
N GLU A 184 12.32 4.40 12.35
CA GLU A 184 13.37 4.87 11.44
C GLU A 184 14.69 4.22 11.84
N ASN A 185 15.50 3.82 10.85
CA ASN A 185 16.85 3.26 11.02
C ASN A 185 17.83 4.04 10.17
#